data_f41ee0177ea02159d577b1e1f8322603
#
_entry.id   f41ee0177ea02159d577b1e1f8322603
#
_cell.length_a   1.000
_cell.length_b   1.000
_cell.length_c   1.000
_cell.angle_alpha   90.00
_cell.angle_beta   90.00
_cell.angle_gamma   90.00
#
_symmetry.space_group_name_H-M   'P 1'
#
loop_
_entity.id
_entity.type
_entity.pdbx_description
1 polymer ?
#
loop_
_entity_poly.entity_id
_entity_poly.type
_entity_poly.pdbx_seq_one_letter_code
_entity_poly.pdbx_strand_id
1 'polypeptide(L)'
;MYKRQDVYDYRGDKLKAKLESYLSKGNISAIVYSNPNNPSWICLKEEELRIIGELATQYDVIVLEDLAYFAMDFRQDLSKPFQAPYQPSVAHYTDYYVLLISGSKAFSYAGQRIGVSCISDKLYHRAYPGLTQRYGGGTFGTVFIHRVLYALSSGTSHSAQYALAAMLKAANEGQYNFLDEVKVYGERARRLKEIFLRHGFHLVYDNDLGDPVADGFYFTIGYPGMSSGELARELMYYGVSAISLVTTGSHQEGLRACTSFIQDHQYDQLDERMAIFAENHPIQ
;
A
#
# COMPACT_ATOMS: atom_id res chain seq x y z
N MET A 1 -13.19 -17.37 -4.59
CA MET A 1 -12.28 -17.92 -3.55
C MET A 1 -11.20 -16.87 -3.26
N TYR A 2 -11.03 -16.47 -2.01
CA TYR A 2 -9.99 -15.50 -1.63
C TYR A 2 -8.66 -16.24 -1.40
N LYS A 3 -7.59 -15.78 -2.07
CA LYS A 3 -6.21 -16.29 -1.89
C LYS A 3 -5.33 -15.11 -1.53
N ARG A 4 -4.76 -15.13 -0.33
CA ARG A 4 -3.81 -14.12 0.13
C ARG A 4 -2.39 -14.69 0.07
N GLN A 5 -1.46 -13.87 -0.41
CA GLN A 5 -0.05 -14.22 -0.50
C GLN A 5 0.78 -13.02 -0.06
N ASP A 6 1.92 -13.28 0.53
CA ASP A 6 2.91 -12.25 0.77
C ASP A 6 3.63 -11.97 -0.56
N VAL A 7 3.41 -10.80 -1.13
CA VAL A 7 3.98 -10.44 -2.43
C VAL A 7 5.51 -10.38 -2.39
N TYR A 8 6.08 -10.14 -1.22
CA TYR A 8 7.53 -10.09 -1.03
C TYR A 8 8.24 -11.39 -1.49
N ASP A 9 7.59 -12.53 -1.30
CA ASP A 9 8.12 -13.84 -1.68
C ASP A 9 8.05 -14.11 -3.19
N TYR A 10 7.26 -13.33 -3.91
CA TYR A 10 6.91 -13.56 -5.31
C TYR A 10 7.18 -12.31 -6.16
N ARG A 11 8.46 -11.94 -6.30
CA ARG A 11 8.91 -10.79 -7.09
C ARG A 11 9.50 -11.23 -8.43
N GLY A 12 9.47 -10.32 -9.42
CA GLY A 12 10.02 -10.57 -10.76
C GLY A 12 9.39 -11.80 -11.43
N ASP A 13 10.22 -12.71 -11.96
CA ASP A 13 9.75 -13.90 -12.68
C ASP A 13 8.89 -14.85 -11.82
N LYS A 14 9.12 -14.88 -10.51
CA LYS A 14 8.31 -15.68 -9.59
C LYS A 14 6.86 -15.17 -9.52
N LEU A 15 6.63 -13.87 -9.76
CA LEU A 15 5.29 -13.27 -9.75
C LEU A 15 4.43 -13.88 -10.86
N LYS A 16 4.97 -14.00 -12.08
CA LYS A 16 4.28 -14.59 -13.22
C LYS A 16 3.81 -16.01 -12.90
N ALA A 17 4.74 -16.87 -12.54
CA ALA A 17 4.44 -18.27 -12.22
C ALA A 17 3.42 -18.40 -11.09
N LYS A 18 3.51 -17.54 -10.08
CA LYS A 18 2.57 -17.55 -8.95
C LYS A 18 1.16 -17.14 -9.37
N LEU A 19 1.02 -16.07 -10.12
CA LEU A 19 -0.28 -15.62 -10.64
C LEU A 19 -0.91 -16.67 -11.56
N GLU A 20 -0.16 -17.22 -12.51
CA GLU A 20 -0.64 -18.27 -13.42
C GLU A 20 -1.12 -19.51 -12.66
N SER A 21 -0.45 -19.90 -11.56
CA SER A 21 -0.86 -21.04 -10.73
C SER A 21 -2.26 -20.91 -10.13
N TYR A 22 -2.77 -19.68 -10.01
CA TYR A 22 -4.14 -19.40 -9.56
C TYR A 22 -5.09 -19.12 -10.73
N LEU A 23 -4.69 -18.28 -11.68
CA LEU A 23 -5.53 -17.80 -12.76
C LEU A 23 -5.93 -18.93 -13.71
N SER A 24 -5.01 -19.87 -13.99
CA SER A 24 -5.26 -21.04 -14.84
C SER A 24 -6.40 -21.95 -14.34
N LYS A 25 -6.79 -21.83 -13.07
CA LYS A 25 -7.91 -22.60 -12.49
C LYS A 25 -9.29 -22.05 -12.86
N GLY A 26 -9.37 -20.87 -13.48
CA GLY A 26 -10.62 -20.26 -13.94
C GLY A 26 -11.60 -19.84 -12.83
N ASN A 27 -11.17 -19.77 -11.58
CA ASN A 27 -12.03 -19.45 -10.43
C ASN A 27 -11.62 -18.14 -9.72
N ILE A 28 -10.77 -17.34 -10.33
CA ILE A 28 -10.34 -16.02 -9.87
C ILE A 28 -10.99 -14.98 -10.79
N SER A 29 -11.63 -13.98 -10.21
CA SER A 29 -12.29 -12.89 -10.94
C SER A 29 -11.52 -11.57 -10.86
N ALA A 30 -10.64 -11.42 -9.86
CA ALA A 30 -9.87 -10.21 -9.70
C ALA A 30 -8.52 -10.46 -9.00
N ILE A 31 -7.56 -9.60 -9.32
CA ILE A 31 -6.28 -9.46 -8.63
C ILE A 31 -6.34 -8.16 -7.83
N VAL A 32 -5.95 -8.19 -6.55
CA VAL A 32 -5.91 -7.00 -5.68
C VAL A 32 -4.53 -6.90 -5.06
N TYR A 33 -3.91 -5.75 -5.14
CA TYR A 33 -2.63 -5.46 -4.47
C TYR A 33 -2.51 -3.96 -4.16
N SER A 34 -1.64 -3.59 -3.21
CA SER A 34 -1.28 -2.20 -2.96
C SER A 34 0.13 -1.88 -3.48
N ASN A 35 0.31 -0.64 -3.98
CA ASN A 35 1.59 -0.16 -4.52
C ASN A 35 1.79 1.33 -4.17
N PRO A 36 2.75 1.69 -3.27
CA PRO A 36 3.58 0.84 -2.41
C PRO A 36 2.81 -0.14 -1.55
N ASN A 37 3.44 -1.26 -1.21
CA ASN A 37 2.77 -2.35 -0.48
C ASN A 37 2.72 -2.08 1.04
N ASN A 38 1.61 -2.42 1.65
CA ASN A 38 1.45 -2.48 3.10
C ASN A 38 1.38 -3.98 3.52
N PRO A 39 2.29 -4.49 4.35
CA PRO A 39 3.19 -3.77 5.28
C PRO A 39 4.63 -3.58 4.78
N SER A 40 5.06 -4.24 3.72
CA SER A 40 6.48 -4.38 3.34
C SER A 40 7.13 -3.10 2.82
N TRP A 41 6.34 -2.16 2.32
CA TRP A 41 6.76 -0.96 1.61
C TRP A 41 7.61 -1.21 0.35
N ILE A 42 7.47 -2.39 -0.25
CA ILE A 42 8.01 -2.65 -1.59
C ILE A 42 7.16 -1.92 -2.64
N CYS A 43 7.79 -1.54 -3.75
CA CYS A 43 7.12 -0.95 -4.90
C CYS A 43 7.23 -1.91 -6.09
N LEU A 44 6.08 -2.28 -6.67
CA LEU A 44 6.08 -3.08 -7.88
C LEU A 44 6.68 -2.25 -9.03
N LYS A 45 7.66 -2.84 -9.73
CA LYS A 45 8.31 -2.23 -10.89
C LYS A 45 7.42 -2.37 -12.12
N GLU A 46 7.67 -1.54 -13.13
CA GLU A 46 6.89 -1.55 -14.40
C GLU A 46 6.82 -2.95 -15.04
N GLU A 47 7.91 -3.71 -14.96
CA GLU A 47 7.96 -5.09 -15.48
C GLU A 47 6.96 -6.01 -14.76
N GLU A 48 6.85 -5.88 -13.44
CA GLU A 48 5.90 -6.66 -12.65
C GLU A 48 4.45 -6.23 -12.92
N LEU A 49 4.21 -4.94 -13.08
CA LEU A 49 2.90 -4.40 -13.44
C LEU A 49 2.49 -4.82 -14.85
N ARG A 50 3.46 -4.91 -15.78
CA ARG A 50 3.23 -5.45 -17.11
C ARG A 50 2.82 -6.93 -17.05
N ILE A 51 3.52 -7.75 -16.28
CA ILE A 51 3.12 -9.15 -16.05
C ILE A 51 1.69 -9.25 -15.51
N ILE A 52 1.34 -8.44 -14.52
CA ILE A 52 -0.01 -8.43 -13.94
C ILE A 52 -1.04 -8.04 -15.00
N GLY A 53 -0.79 -6.99 -15.77
CA GLY A 53 -1.71 -6.48 -16.81
C GLY A 53 -1.91 -7.46 -17.97
N GLU A 54 -0.83 -8.08 -18.45
CA GLU A 54 -0.88 -9.10 -19.51
C GLU A 54 -1.69 -10.32 -19.05
N LEU A 55 -1.42 -10.83 -17.85
CA LEU A 55 -2.16 -11.96 -17.29
C LEU A 55 -3.63 -11.60 -17.01
N ALA A 56 -3.90 -10.40 -16.51
CA ALA A 56 -5.27 -9.94 -16.34
C ALA A 56 -6.06 -9.94 -17.64
N THR A 57 -5.42 -9.49 -18.72
CA THR A 57 -6.01 -9.51 -20.07
C THR A 57 -6.19 -10.95 -20.59
N GLN A 58 -5.17 -11.79 -20.43
CA GLN A 58 -5.18 -13.18 -20.90
C GLN A 58 -6.26 -14.02 -20.20
N TYR A 59 -6.43 -13.86 -18.91
CA TYR A 59 -7.37 -14.65 -18.09
C TYR A 59 -8.70 -13.96 -17.83
N ASP A 60 -8.93 -12.81 -18.44
CA ASP A 60 -10.17 -12.03 -18.31
C ASP A 60 -10.53 -11.72 -16.84
N VAL A 61 -9.55 -11.21 -16.08
CA VAL A 61 -9.72 -10.83 -14.69
C VAL A 61 -9.52 -9.33 -14.49
N ILE A 62 -10.16 -8.76 -13.48
CA ILE A 62 -10.06 -7.34 -13.14
C ILE A 62 -8.88 -7.13 -12.20
N VAL A 63 -8.12 -6.05 -12.39
CA VAL A 63 -7.10 -5.61 -11.45
C VAL A 63 -7.64 -4.45 -10.61
N LEU A 64 -7.62 -4.62 -9.28
CA LEU A 64 -7.85 -3.52 -8.34
C LEU A 64 -6.49 -3.12 -7.77
N GLU A 65 -5.96 -2.02 -8.28
CA GLU A 65 -4.69 -1.45 -7.82
C GLU A 65 -4.97 -0.45 -6.70
N ASP A 66 -4.60 -0.83 -5.48
CA ASP A 66 -4.74 0.04 -4.30
C ASP A 66 -3.54 0.98 -4.20
N LEU A 67 -3.77 2.23 -4.58
CA LEU A 67 -2.82 3.34 -4.52
C LEU A 67 -3.06 4.20 -3.27
N ALA A 68 -3.33 3.56 -2.12
CA ALA A 68 -3.52 4.29 -0.85
C ALA A 68 -2.27 5.10 -0.47
N TYR A 69 -1.10 4.70 -0.92
CA TYR A 69 0.19 5.38 -0.73
C TYR A 69 0.69 6.01 -2.04
N PHE A 70 -0.24 6.55 -2.84
CA PHE A 70 0.04 7.18 -4.13
C PHE A 70 1.24 8.13 -4.05
N ALA A 71 2.19 7.95 -4.99
CA ALA A 71 3.42 8.73 -5.11
C ALA A 71 4.36 8.72 -3.87
N MET A 72 4.18 7.80 -2.92
CA MET A 72 4.99 7.72 -1.70
C MET A 72 6.17 6.74 -1.82
N ASP A 73 6.77 6.62 -3.01
CA ASP A 73 8.11 6.06 -3.18
C ASP A 73 9.14 7.20 -3.13
N PHE A 74 9.65 7.50 -1.94
CA PHE A 74 10.55 8.64 -1.73
C PHE A 74 11.99 8.43 -2.26
N ARG A 75 12.25 7.32 -2.95
CA ARG A 75 13.48 7.13 -3.73
C ARG A 75 13.46 7.94 -5.03
N GLN A 76 12.28 8.42 -5.44
CA GLN A 76 12.04 9.17 -6.67
C GLN A 76 11.22 10.45 -6.37
N ASP A 77 11.35 11.44 -7.24
CA ASP A 77 10.49 12.63 -7.21
C ASP A 77 9.27 12.42 -8.13
N LEU A 78 8.17 11.95 -7.53
CA LEU A 78 6.89 11.72 -8.21
C LEU A 78 5.94 12.92 -8.11
N SER A 79 6.44 14.10 -7.71
CA SER A 79 5.60 15.28 -7.42
C SER A 79 5.22 16.11 -8.64
N LYS A 80 5.89 15.90 -9.78
CA LYS A 80 5.75 16.77 -10.95
C LYS A 80 4.65 16.27 -11.88
N PRO A 81 3.51 16.95 -11.98
CA PRO A 81 2.46 16.53 -12.89
C PRO A 81 2.95 16.60 -14.33
N PHE A 82 2.57 15.59 -15.14
CA PHE A 82 2.88 15.45 -16.55
C PHE A 82 4.39 15.36 -16.90
N GLN A 83 5.25 15.09 -15.91
CA GLN A 83 6.69 14.91 -16.07
C GLN A 83 7.13 13.59 -15.42
N ALA A 84 8.02 12.86 -16.12
CA ALA A 84 8.64 11.67 -15.57
C ALA A 84 9.59 12.02 -14.39
N PRO A 85 9.79 11.11 -13.43
CA PRO A 85 9.14 9.79 -13.34
C PRO A 85 7.68 9.86 -12.91
N TYR A 86 6.89 8.88 -13.35
CA TYR A 86 5.48 8.75 -12.96
C TYR A 86 5.30 7.66 -11.91
N GLN A 87 4.21 7.73 -11.15
CA GLN A 87 3.78 6.57 -10.35
C GLN A 87 3.55 5.39 -11.29
N PRO A 88 4.30 4.28 -11.15
CA PRO A 88 4.04 3.09 -11.94
C PRO A 88 2.62 2.56 -11.68
N SER A 89 1.91 2.16 -12.74
CA SER A 89 0.54 1.68 -12.64
C SER A 89 0.25 0.62 -13.69
N VAL A 90 -0.59 -0.35 -13.31
CA VAL A 90 -1.09 -1.40 -14.21
C VAL A 90 -1.93 -0.84 -15.36
N ALA A 91 -2.45 0.37 -15.24
CA ALA A 91 -3.25 1.05 -16.27
C ALA A 91 -2.52 1.23 -17.61
N HIS A 92 -1.18 1.14 -17.62
CA HIS A 92 -0.40 1.15 -18.86
C HIS A 92 -0.40 -0.19 -19.62
N TYR A 93 -0.84 -1.28 -18.98
CA TYR A 93 -0.65 -2.65 -19.50
C TYR A 93 -1.93 -3.45 -19.68
N THR A 94 -3.06 -2.93 -19.24
CA THR A 94 -4.38 -3.57 -19.43
C THR A 94 -5.51 -2.53 -19.38
N ASP A 95 -6.64 -2.85 -19.99
CA ASP A 95 -7.89 -2.09 -19.84
C ASP A 95 -8.82 -2.67 -18.76
N TYR A 96 -8.40 -3.70 -18.03
CA TYR A 96 -9.23 -4.34 -17.00
C TYR A 96 -8.81 -3.89 -15.59
N TYR A 97 -8.80 -2.57 -15.37
CA TYR A 97 -8.35 -2.02 -14.09
C TYR A 97 -9.37 -1.12 -13.39
N VAL A 98 -9.25 -1.10 -12.07
CA VAL A 98 -9.78 -0.06 -11.18
C VAL A 98 -8.62 0.42 -10.31
N LEU A 99 -8.25 1.70 -10.45
CA LEU A 99 -7.29 2.35 -9.56
C LEU A 99 -8.03 2.94 -8.38
N LEU A 100 -7.53 2.72 -7.17
CA LEU A 100 -8.10 3.20 -5.92
C LEU A 100 -7.12 4.17 -5.26
N ILE A 101 -7.31 5.47 -5.46
CA ILE A 101 -6.43 6.53 -4.93
C ILE A 101 -7.05 7.10 -3.67
N SER A 102 -6.36 6.96 -2.54
CA SER A 102 -6.86 7.45 -1.26
C SER A 102 -6.41 8.88 -0.97
N GLY A 103 -7.32 9.72 -0.49
CA GLY A 103 -6.98 11.03 0.08
C GLY A 103 -6.30 10.94 1.45
N SER A 104 -6.33 9.77 2.08
CA SER A 104 -5.93 9.61 3.48
C SER A 104 -4.43 9.82 3.75
N LYS A 105 -3.55 9.46 2.79
CA LYS A 105 -2.10 9.45 3.00
C LYS A 105 -1.42 10.58 2.23
N ALA A 106 -1.40 10.50 0.91
CA ALA A 106 -0.75 11.50 0.07
C ALA A 106 -1.26 12.93 0.28
N PHE A 107 -2.53 13.09 0.63
CA PHE A 107 -3.15 14.40 0.87
C PHE A 107 -3.42 14.68 2.35
N SER A 108 -2.91 13.87 3.27
CA SER A 108 -3.13 13.99 4.73
C SER A 108 -4.61 14.15 5.13
N TYR A 109 -5.52 13.54 4.37
CA TYR A 109 -6.96 13.79 4.43
C TYR A 109 -7.75 12.59 5.01
N ALA A 110 -7.12 11.83 5.91
CA ALA A 110 -7.63 10.57 6.44
C ALA A 110 -8.99 10.71 7.16
N GLY A 111 -9.18 11.82 7.92
CA GLY A 111 -10.40 12.07 8.69
C GLY A 111 -11.64 12.27 7.84
N GLN A 112 -11.49 12.66 6.58
CA GLN A 112 -12.62 12.95 5.69
C GLN A 112 -13.16 11.73 4.94
N ARG A 113 -12.51 10.58 5.05
CA ARG A 113 -12.95 9.31 4.48
C ARG A 113 -13.27 9.40 2.97
N ILE A 114 -12.33 9.94 2.21
CA ILE A 114 -12.48 10.21 0.78
C ILE A 114 -11.36 9.57 -0.04
N GLY A 115 -11.67 9.16 -1.24
CA GLY A 115 -10.74 8.66 -2.26
C GLY A 115 -11.36 8.79 -3.65
N VAL A 116 -10.58 8.44 -4.67
CA VAL A 116 -10.98 8.46 -6.06
C VAL A 116 -10.83 7.07 -6.64
N SER A 117 -11.83 6.59 -7.39
CA SER A 117 -11.74 5.40 -8.21
C SER A 117 -11.64 5.79 -9.67
N CYS A 118 -10.58 5.31 -10.35
CA CYS A 118 -10.44 5.45 -11.80
C CYS A 118 -10.68 4.09 -12.44
N ILE A 119 -11.70 3.99 -13.28
CA ILE A 119 -12.06 2.78 -14.02
C ILE A 119 -11.76 3.02 -15.49
N SER A 120 -11.15 2.06 -16.18
CA SER A 120 -10.96 2.20 -17.62
C SER A 120 -12.29 2.28 -18.36
N ASP A 121 -12.35 3.01 -19.46
CA ASP A 121 -13.57 3.14 -20.27
C ASP A 121 -14.09 1.78 -20.75
N LYS A 122 -13.19 0.89 -21.15
CA LYS A 122 -13.54 -0.45 -21.60
C LYS A 122 -14.18 -1.28 -20.50
N LEU A 123 -13.63 -1.27 -19.29
CA LEU A 123 -14.22 -1.98 -18.16
C LEU A 123 -15.52 -1.31 -17.70
N TYR A 124 -15.58 0.03 -17.66
CA TYR A 124 -16.77 0.78 -17.26
C TYR A 124 -17.98 0.40 -18.10
N HIS A 125 -17.82 0.32 -19.42
CA HIS A 125 -18.90 0.01 -20.37
C HIS A 125 -19.15 -1.49 -20.56
N ARG A 126 -18.35 -2.34 -19.95
CA ARG A 126 -18.48 -3.79 -20.10
C ARG A 126 -19.69 -4.33 -19.34
N ALA A 127 -20.53 -5.10 -20.06
CA ALA A 127 -21.63 -5.83 -19.46
C ALA A 127 -21.17 -7.22 -18.99
N TYR A 128 -21.66 -7.61 -17.80
CA TYR A 128 -21.43 -8.94 -17.24
C TYR A 128 -22.79 -9.62 -16.98
N PRO A 129 -23.04 -10.82 -17.54
CA PRO A 129 -24.31 -11.51 -17.35
C PRO A 129 -24.70 -11.72 -15.88
N GLY A 130 -23.73 -12.05 -15.01
CA GLY A 130 -23.97 -12.21 -13.59
C GLY A 130 -24.37 -10.91 -12.88
N LEU A 131 -23.86 -9.75 -13.32
CA LEU A 131 -24.27 -8.46 -12.80
C LEU A 131 -25.69 -8.10 -13.27
N THR A 132 -26.00 -8.38 -14.53
CA THR A 132 -27.35 -8.19 -15.08
C THR A 132 -28.38 -9.03 -14.32
N GLN A 133 -28.09 -10.29 -14.09
CA GLN A 133 -28.97 -11.19 -13.32
C GLN A 133 -29.17 -10.69 -11.87
N ARG A 134 -28.11 -10.26 -11.20
CA ARG A 134 -28.15 -9.87 -9.78
C ARG A 134 -28.75 -8.49 -9.54
N TYR A 135 -28.51 -7.54 -10.45
CA TYR A 135 -28.85 -6.12 -10.24
C TYR A 135 -29.86 -5.56 -11.24
N GLY A 136 -30.39 -6.39 -12.11
CA GLY A 136 -31.42 -5.98 -13.08
C GLY A 136 -30.90 -5.26 -14.32
N GLY A 137 -29.59 -5.36 -14.62
CA GLY A 137 -28.96 -4.76 -15.80
C GLY A 137 -27.86 -3.78 -15.45
N GLY A 138 -27.27 -3.20 -16.50
CA GLY A 138 -26.20 -2.23 -16.41
C GLY A 138 -24.82 -2.77 -16.77
N THR A 139 -23.91 -1.86 -17.03
CA THR A 139 -22.50 -2.12 -17.24
C THR A 139 -21.79 -2.20 -15.91
N PHE A 140 -20.55 -2.69 -15.90
CA PHE A 140 -19.72 -2.78 -14.69
C PHE A 140 -19.67 -1.44 -13.93
N GLY A 141 -19.34 -0.34 -14.63
CA GLY A 141 -19.23 0.98 -14.00
C GLY A 141 -20.54 1.47 -13.39
N THR A 142 -21.66 1.30 -14.12
CA THR A 142 -22.99 1.68 -13.62
C THR A 142 -23.36 0.89 -12.36
N VAL A 143 -23.13 -0.43 -12.36
CA VAL A 143 -23.38 -1.28 -11.18
C VAL A 143 -22.43 -0.92 -10.04
N PHE A 144 -21.16 -0.73 -10.33
CA PHE A 144 -20.15 -0.36 -9.33
C PHE A 144 -20.53 0.95 -8.60
N ILE A 145 -20.91 1.98 -9.35
CA ILE A 145 -21.26 3.30 -8.75
C ILE A 145 -22.59 3.20 -8.02
N HIS A 146 -23.66 2.78 -8.69
CA HIS A 146 -25.02 2.94 -8.17
C HIS A 146 -25.48 1.79 -7.28
N ARG A 147 -24.95 0.59 -7.46
CA ARG A 147 -25.39 -0.60 -6.70
C ARG A 147 -24.38 -1.04 -5.63
N VAL A 148 -23.09 -0.67 -5.78
CA VAL A 148 -22.07 -1.04 -4.81
C VAL A 148 -21.66 0.17 -3.98
N LEU A 149 -21.04 1.18 -4.58
CA LEU A 149 -20.55 2.34 -3.83
C LEU A 149 -21.68 3.10 -3.12
N TYR A 150 -22.74 3.42 -3.85
CA TYR A 150 -23.89 4.13 -3.25
C TYR A 150 -24.59 3.30 -2.17
N ALA A 151 -24.83 2.00 -2.43
CA ALA A 151 -25.51 1.15 -1.45
C ALA A 151 -24.70 0.95 -0.17
N LEU A 152 -23.35 0.96 -0.24
CA LEU A 152 -22.49 0.80 0.92
C LEU A 152 -22.22 2.09 1.68
N SER A 153 -22.34 3.26 1.04
CA SER A 153 -21.95 4.54 1.62
C SER A 153 -23.10 5.53 1.76
N SER A 154 -24.26 5.29 1.12
CA SER A 154 -25.35 6.25 0.95
C SER A 154 -24.92 7.58 0.30
N GLY A 155 -23.79 7.57 -0.37
CA GLY A 155 -23.15 8.74 -0.97
C GLY A 155 -21.93 9.20 -0.20
N THR A 156 -21.12 10.02 -0.86
CA THR A 156 -19.87 10.55 -0.30
C THR A 156 -20.09 12.01 0.11
N SER A 157 -19.44 12.45 1.20
CA SER A 157 -19.51 13.83 1.68
C SER A 157 -19.15 14.84 0.58
N HIS A 158 -20.03 15.77 0.28
CA HIS A 158 -19.80 16.81 -0.74
C HIS A 158 -18.61 17.69 -0.40
N SER A 159 -18.49 18.14 0.85
CA SER A 159 -17.35 18.98 1.27
C SER A 159 -16.01 18.28 1.06
N ALA A 160 -15.93 16.98 1.39
CA ALA A 160 -14.72 16.18 1.18
C ALA A 160 -14.40 16.01 -0.32
N GLN A 161 -15.42 15.82 -1.17
CA GLN A 161 -15.22 15.71 -2.62
C GLN A 161 -14.68 17.01 -3.21
N TYR A 162 -15.30 18.15 -2.89
CA TYR A 162 -14.84 19.45 -3.39
C TYR A 162 -13.44 19.81 -2.89
N ALA A 163 -13.13 19.52 -1.64
CA ALA A 163 -11.80 19.80 -1.10
C ALA A 163 -10.73 18.92 -1.77
N LEU A 164 -10.97 17.61 -1.93
CA LEU A 164 -10.03 16.74 -2.64
C LEU A 164 -9.88 17.16 -4.11
N ALA A 165 -10.97 17.51 -4.78
CA ALA A 165 -10.95 18.01 -6.16
C ALA A 165 -10.13 19.31 -6.28
N ALA A 166 -10.25 20.23 -5.31
CA ALA A 166 -9.46 21.45 -5.28
C ALA A 166 -7.96 21.17 -5.08
N MET A 167 -7.61 20.24 -4.18
CA MET A 167 -6.20 19.82 -3.98
C MET A 167 -5.62 19.18 -5.25
N LEU A 168 -6.35 18.27 -5.89
CA LEU A 168 -5.93 17.64 -7.14
C LEU A 168 -5.76 18.67 -8.27
N LYS A 169 -6.69 19.62 -8.37
CA LYS A 169 -6.59 20.71 -9.35
C LYS A 169 -5.35 21.57 -9.11
N ALA A 170 -5.13 22.02 -7.89
CA ALA A 170 -3.97 22.81 -7.51
C ALA A 170 -2.65 22.07 -7.79
N ALA A 171 -2.62 20.75 -7.53
CA ALA A 171 -1.47 19.91 -7.84
C ALA A 171 -1.22 19.83 -9.36
N ASN A 172 -2.26 19.60 -10.16
CA ASN A 172 -2.15 19.56 -11.63
C ASN A 172 -1.70 20.89 -12.24
N GLU A 173 -2.08 22.00 -11.63
CA GLU A 173 -1.69 23.35 -12.05
C GLU A 173 -0.31 23.75 -11.51
N GLY A 174 0.37 22.88 -10.76
CA GLY A 174 1.69 23.15 -10.18
C GLY A 174 1.67 24.16 -9.02
N GLN A 175 0.49 24.44 -8.45
CA GLN A 175 0.29 25.38 -7.34
C GLN A 175 0.43 24.71 -5.97
N TYR A 176 0.37 23.39 -5.93
CA TYR A 176 0.44 22.58 -4.71
C TYR A 176 1.25 21.32 -4.95
N ASN A 177 2.32 21.15 -4.18
CA ASN A 177 3.07 19.91 -4.16
C ASN A 177 2.68 19.09 -2.91
N PHE A 178 1.77 18.15 -3.07
CA PHE A 178 1.29 17.33 -1.96
C PHE A 178 2.38 16.42 -1.37
N LEU A 179 3.45 16.11 -2.11
CA LEU A 179 4.55 15.29 -1.59
C LEU A 179 5.43 16.04 -0.61
N ASP A 180 5.50 17.36 -0.65
CA ASP A 180 6.27 18.14 0.32
C ASP A 180 5.76 17.95 1.75
N GLU A 181 4.45 17.75 1.92
CA GLU A 181 3.83 17.50 3.21
C GLU A 181 4.10 16.08 3.77
N VAL A 182 4.33 15.11 2.90
CA VAL A 182 4.43 13.71 3.28
C VAL A 182 5.84 13.11 3.19
N LYS A 183 6.79 13.79 2.56
CA LYS A 183 8.19 13.34 2.49
C LYS A 183 8.84 13.18 3.87
N VAL A 184 8.34 13.91 4.86
CA VAL A 184 8.77 13.79 6.26
C VAL A 184 8.62 12.37 6.79
N TYR A 185 7.70 11.58 6.24
CA TYR A 185 7.53 10.18 6.65
C TYR A 185 8.73 9.31 6.24
N GLY A 186 9.33 9.58 5.09
CA GLY A 186 10.56 8.92 4.66
C GLY A 186 11.75 9.26 5.58
N GLU A 187 11.88 10.52 5.96
CA GLU A 187 12.93 10.96 6.90
C GLU A 187 12.75 10.32 8.28
N ARG A 188 11.51 10.30 8.79
CA ARG A 188 11.16 9.63 10.05
C ARG A 188 11.43 8.12 10.00
N ALA A 189 11.06 7.46 8.90
CA ALA A 189 11.32 6.02 8.73
C ALA A 189 12.81 5.72 8.82
N ARG A 190 13.66 6.48 8.14
CA ARG A 190 15.11 6.30 8.15
C ARG A 190 15.67 6.45 9.55
N ARG A 191 15.33 7.55 10.25
CA ARG A 191 15.78 7.81 11.60
C ARG A 191 15.33 6.75 12.62
N LEU A 192 14.07 6.30 12.53
CA LEU A 192 13.55 5.23 13.38
C LEU A 192 14.26 3.90 13.12
N LYS A 193 14.47 3.54 11.85
CA LYS A 193 15.20 2.31 11.49
C LYS A 193 16.62 2.31 12.07
N GLU A 194 17.32 3.44 11.99
CA GLU A 194 18.66 3.56 12.56
C GLU A 194 18.68 3.30 14.08
N ILE A 195 17.68 3.78 14.83
CA ILE A 195 17.55 3.51 16.26
C ILE A 195 17.34 2.02 16.52
N PHE A 196 16.35 1.40 15.87
CA PHE A 196 16.07 -0.01 16.10
C PHE A 196 17.26 -0.90 15.71
N LEU A 197 17.89 -0.66 14.56
CA LEU A 197 19.04 -1.44 14.10
C LEU A 197 20.24 -1.32 15.06
N ARG A 198 20.48 -0.16 15.62
CA ARG A 198 21.55 0.06 16.63
C ARG A 198 21.41 -0.83 17.86
N HIS A 199 20.16 -1.16 18.22
CA HIS A 199 19.84 -1.95 19.41
C HIS A 199 19.50 -3.42 19.08
N GLY A 200 20.03 -3.96 17.98
CA GLY A 200 19.98 -5.40 17.66
C GLY A 200 18.71 -5.87 16.96
N PHE A 201 17.79 -4.96 16.62
CA PHE A 201 16.67 -5.30 15.74
C PHE A 201 17.15 -5.49 14.30
N HIS A 202 16.34 -6.17 13.49
CA HIS A 202 16.55 -6.29 12.05
C HIS A 202 15.30 -5.85 11.28
N LEU A 203 15.48 -5.48 10.02
CA LEU A 203 14.35 -5.23 9.12
C LEU A 203 13.84 -6.57 8.61
N VAL A 204 12.53 -6.79 8.66
CA VAL A 204 11.91 -8.03 8.18
C VAL A 204 11.77 -7.99 6.65
N TYR A 205 11.32 -6.85 6.12
CA TYR A 205 11.33 -6.58 4.69
C TYR A 205 12.38 -5.51 4.43
N ASP A 206 13.51 -5.90 3.86
CA ASP A 206 14.69 -5.05 3.68
C ASP A 206 15.11 -4.89 2.22
N ASN A 207 14.53 -5.69 1.31
CA ASN A 207 14.95 -5.77 -0.08
C ASN A 207 13.79 -5.57 -1.06
N ASP A 208 13.99 -4.76 -2.08
CA ASP A 208 13.05 -4.49 -3.17
C ASP A 208 13.71 -4.78 -4.52
N LEU A 209 13.89 -6.07 -4.85
CA LEU A 209 14.60 -6.55 -6.05
C LEU A 209 16.04 -6.00 -6.17
N GLY A 210 16.80 -6.08 -5.09
CA GLY A 210 18.19 -5.63 -5.03
C GLY A 210 18.37 -4.19 -4.54
N ASP A 211 17.30 -3.39 -4.53
CA ASP A 211 17.29 -2.06 -3.94
C ASP A 211 16.82 -2.11 -2.47
N PRO A 212 17.18 -1.16 -1.62
CA PRO A 212 16.51 -0.97 -0.34
C PRO A 212 15.01 -0.72 -0.54
N VAL A 213 14.16 -1.19 0.40
CA VAL A 213 12.75 -0.82 0.38
C VAL A 213 12.59 0.69 0.48
N ALA A 214 11.58 1.25 -0.19
CA ALA A 214 11.28 2.66 -0.10
C ALA A 214 10.93 3.03 1.34
N ASP A 215 11.49 4.13 1.82
CA ASP A 215 11.13 4.70 3.11
C ASP A 215 9.79 5.42 3.00
N GLY A 216 8.92 5.24 4.01
CA GLY A 216 7.61 5.84 3.96
C GLY A 216 6.83 5.75 5.27
N PHE A 217 5.54 5.50 5.13
CA PHE A 217 4.60 5.49 6.25
C PHE A 217 4.84 4.35 7.24
N TYR A 218 5.35 3.22 6.74
CA TYR A 218 5.64 2.02 7.52
C TYR A 218 7.03 1.48 7.20
N PHE A 219 7.58 0.79 8.18
CA PHE A 219 8.70 -0.14 8.03
C PHE A 219 8.46 -1.34 8.94
N THR A 220 9.27 -2.37 8.80
CA THR A 220 9.06 -3.62 9.52
C THR A 220 10.29 -4.02 10.30
N ILE A 221 10.10 -4.41 11.55
CA ILE A 221 11.18 -4.79 12.46
C ILE A 221 10.92 -6.16 13.07
N GLY A 222 11.99 -6.91 13.28
CA GLY A 222 12.02 -8.11 14.07
C GLY A 222 13.13 -8.04 15.11
N TYR A 223 13.08 -8.94 16.10
CA TYR A 223 14.13 -9.11 17.08
C TYR A 223 14.51 -10.59 17.15
N PRO A 224 15.81 -10.94 17.17
CA PRO A 224 16.23 -12.32 17.18
C PRO A 224 15.62 -13.12 18.33
N GLY A 225 15.09 -14.30 18.02
CA GLY A 225 14.51 -15.20 19.01
C GLY A 225 13.11 -14.85 19.51
N MET A 226 12.49 -13.76 19.03
CA MET A 226 11.14 -13.37 19.42
C MET A 226 10.12 -13.54 18.29
N SER A 227 8.98 -14.15 18.59
CA SER A 227 7.81 -14.12 17.71
C SER A 227 7.18 -12.73 17.66
N SER A 228 6.35 -12.46 16.65
CA SER A 228 5.61 -11.18 16.53
C SER A 228 4.79 -10.84 17.77
N GLY A 229 4.16 -11.85 18.40
CA GLY A 229 3.33 -11.66 19.58
C GLY A 229 4.15 -11.33 20.83
N GLU A 230 5.27 -12.00 21.01
CA GLU A 230 6.20 -11.74 22.12
C GLU A 230 6.82 -10.36 21.98
N LEU A 231 7.36 -10.04 20.80
CA LEU A 231 7.97 -8.74 20.54
C LEU A 231 6.96 -7.58 20.75
N ALA A 232 5.72 -7.75 20.28
CA ALA A 232 4.68 -6.73 20.49
C ALA A 232 4.38 -6.52 21.97
N ARG A 233 4.28 -7.60 22.76
CA ARG A 233 4.03 -7.53 24.18
C ARG A 233 5.20 -6.90 24.94
N GLU A 234 6.42 -7.36 24.69
CA GLU A 234 7.60 -6.84 25.36
C GLU A 234 7.81 -5.35 25.09
N LEU A 235 7.72 -4.91 23.84
CA LEU A 235 7.89 -3.50 23.50
C LEU A 235 6.88 -2.57 24.17
N MET A 236 5.67 -3.06 24.54
CA MET A 236 4.72 -2.25 25.30
C MET A 236 5.23 -1.86 26.68
N TYR A 237 6.05 -2.70 27.35
CA TYR A 237 6.68 -2.34 28.62
C TYR A 237 7.68 -1.20 28.47
N TYR A 238 8.21 -0.99 27.27
CA TYR A 238 9.11 0.12 26.93
C TYR A 238 8.37 1.29 26.26
N GLY A 239 7.03 1.28 26.28
CA GLY A 239 6.18 2.35 25.75
C GLY A 239 6.14 2.42 24.23
N VAL A 240 6.45 1.32 23.53
CA VAL A 240 6.37 1.21 22.07
C VAL A 240 5.22 0.28 21.70
N SER A 241 4.30 0.78 20.89
CA SER A 241 3.18 0.00 20.33
C SER A 241 3.30 -0.12 18.82
N ALA A 242 3.26 -1.34 18.31
CA ALA A 242 3.32 -1.63 16.90
C ALA A 242 2.42 -2.83 16.56
N ILE A 243 2.12 -3.03 15.28
CA ILE A 243 1.19 -4.07 14.84
C ILE A 243 1.98 -5.30 14.39
N SER A 244 1.60 -6.49 14.90
CA SER A 244 2.15 -7.76 14.45
C SER A 244 1.99 -7.93 12.94
N LEU A 245 3.05 -8.40 12.27
CA LEU A 245 3.01 -8.70 10.83
C LEU A 245 1.99 -9.78 10.49
N VAL A 246 1.80 -10.76 11.37
CA VAL A 246 0.76 -11.79 11.20
C VAL A 246 -0.64 -11.17 11.08
N THR A 247 -0.94 -10.13 11.86
CA THR A 247 -2.22 -9.38 11.77
C THR A 247 -2.37 -8.69 10.41
N THR A 248 -1.29 -8.27 9.78
CA THR A 248 -1.31 -7.67 8.43
C THR A 248 -1.36 -8.73 7.32
N GLY A 249 -1.26 -10.01 7.69
CA GLY A 249 -1.33 -11.18 6.81
C GLY A 249 0.00 -11.58 6.19
N SER A 250 1.09 -11.11 6.74
CA SER A 250 2.42 -11.63 6.46
C SER A 250 2.58 -13.03 7.06
N HIS A 251 3.48 -13.82 6.47
CA HIS A 251 3.97 -15.08 7.03
C HIS A 251 5.28 -14.90 7.81
N GLN A 252 5.83 -13.68 7.79
CA GLN A 252 7.06 -13.34 8.51
C GLN A 252 6.76 -12.95 9.95
N GLU A 253 7.67 -13.29 10.86
CA GLU A 253 7.65 -12.80 12.22
C GLU A 253 8.21 -11.39 12.31
N GLY A 254 7.62 -10.55 13.17
CA GLY A 254 8.00 -9.18 13.39
C GLY A 254 6.80 -8.23 13.48
N LEU A 255 7.10 -6.94 13.47
CA LEU A 255 6.11 -5.88 13.66
C LEU A 255 6.17 -4.88 12.52
N ARG A 256 5.01 -4.29 12.19
CA ARG A 256 4.90 -3.11 11.35
C ARG A 256 4.91 -1.86 12.24
N ALA A 257 5.96 -1.08 12.16
CA ALA A 257 6.07 0.23 12.79
C ALA A 257 5.49 1.33 11.90
N CYS A 258 4.89 2.35 12.51
CA CYS A 258 4.30 3.50 11.82
C CYS A 258 5.08 4.77 12.16
N THR A 259 5.40 5.57 11.14
CA THR A 259 6.25 6.77 11.28
C THR A 259 5.45 8.05 11.55
N SER A 260 4.12 8.02 11.41
CA SER A 260 3.31 9.24 11.30
C SER A 260 3.18 10.04 12.60
N PHE A 261 3.31 9.39 13.74
CA PHE A 261 3.03 10.01 15.05
C PHE A 261 4.28 10.42 15.83
N ILE A 262 5.48 9.97 15.42
CA ILE A 262 6.71 10.30 16.15
C ILE A 262 7.01 11.81 16.07
N GLN A 263 7.33 12.40 17.19
CA GLN A 263 7.75 13.79 17.31
C GLN A 263 9.26 13.86 17.58
N ASP A 264 9.90 14.98 17.24
CA ASP A 264 11.37 15.11 17.34
C ASP A 264 11.91 14.84 18.74
N HIS A 265 11.21 15.27 19.77
CA HIS A 265 11.62 15.04 21.17
C HIS A 265 11.51 13.59 21.63
N GLN A 266 10.87 12.71 20.84
CA GLN A 266 10.67 11.30 21.20
C GLN A 266 11.79 10.39 20.70
N TYR A 267 12.65 10.86 19.77
CA TYR A 267 13.72 9.99 19.25
C TYR A 267 14.74 9.60 20.30
N ASP A 268 15.20 10.56 21.11
CA ASP A 268 16.17 10.29 22.17
C ASP A 268 15.57 9.36 23.22
N GLN A 269 14.30 9.58 23.59
CA GLN A 269 13.58 8.68 24.50
C GLN A 269 13.42 7.27 23.94
N LEU A 270 13.18 7.15 22.64
CA LEU A 270 13.10 5.84 21.98
C LEU A 270 14.46 5.14 21.99
N ASP A 271 15.53 5.86 21.68
CA ASP A 271 16.90 5.33 21.68
C ASP A 271 17.28 4.79 23.05
N GLU A 272 17.05 5.57 24.13
CA GLU A 272 17.28 5.14 25.52
C GLU A 272 16.46 3.88 25.88
N ARG A 273 15.18 3.84 25.51
CA ARG A 273 14.30 2.69 25.80
C ARG A 273 14.72 1.45 25.06
N MET A 274 15.18 1.58 23.82
CA MET A 274 15.66 0.44 23.03
C MET A 274 17.03 -0.05 23.53
N ALA A 275 17.88 0.81 24.09
CA ALA A 275 19.08 0.40 24.77
C ALA A 275 18.75 -0.50 25.98
N ILE A 276 17.84 -0.06 26.86
CA ILE A 276 17.38 -0.85 28.01
C ILE A 276 16.71 -2.15 27.57
N PHE A 277 15.93 -2.10 26.48
CA PHE A 277 15.33 -3.31 25.90
C PHE A 277 16.40 -4.33 25.49
N ALA A 278 17.44 -3.90 24.78
CA ALA A 278 18.53 -4.77 24.34
C ALA A 278 19.34 -5.34 25.50
N GLU A 279 19.57 -4.57 26.56
CA GLU A 279 20.23 -5.04 27.80
C GLU A 279 19.42 -6.17 28.47
N ASN A 280 18.10 -6.02 28.52
CA ASN A 280 17.19 -7.02 29.14
C ASN A 280 16.93 -8.24 28.25
N HIS A 281 17.23 -8.16 26.96
CA HIS A 281 17.01 -9.23 25.98
C HIS A 281 18.29 -9.47 25.16
N PRO A 282 19.38 -9.96 25.78
CA PRO A 282 20.65 -10.15 25.07
C PRO A 282 20.50 -11.17 23.95
N ILE A 283 21.02 -10.84 22.77
CA ILE A 283 21.09 -11.74 21.62
C ILE A 283 22.16 -12.81 21.90
N GLN A 284 21.76 -14.08 21.88
CA GLN A 284 22.67 -15.22 22.08
C GLN A 284 23.48 -15.54 20.83
#